data_54894288ad34828738bb6a157c4ef399
#
_entry.id   54894288ad34828738bb6a157c4ef399
#
_cell.length_a   1.000
_cell.length_b   1.000
_cell.length_c   1.000
_cell.angle_alpha   90.00
_cell.angle_beta   90.00
_cell.angle_gamma   90.00
#
_symmetry.space_group_name_H-M   'P 1'
#
loop_
_entity.id
_entity.type
_entity.pdbx_description
1 polymer ?
#
loop_
_entity_poly.entity_id
_entity_poly.type
_entity_poly.pdbx_seq_one_letter_code
_entity_poly.pdbx_strand_id
1 'polypeptide(L)'
;VEEERRKYIYSCYPLHPVSTFILPRLSERVAQNERTLFTFLSANGTSTLPSFLSSYADETFDVITPDVIYDYFEPLFRKDVTSGSLHDTYILTEIILSKLDSTSLEAKIVKTLSLIYILEQFEKIKPTKGEIASIFSNNHSPEEINQAIQSLIEEEYVIYLKRSNNYLRLKETSGVDIRQQISNA
;
A
#
# COMPACT_ATOMS: atom_id res chain seq x y z
N VAL A 1 -21.42 8.07 17.96
CA VAL A 1 -20.60 8.15 16.73
C VAL A 1 -19.12 7.92 17.05
N GLU A 2 -18.52 8.60 18.04
CA GLU A 2 -17.11 8.45 18.37
C GLU A 2 -16.81 7.13 19.10
N GLU A 3 -17.67 6.72 20.00
CA GLU A 3 -17.58 5.47 20.75
C GLU A 3 -17.75 4.24 19.83
N GLU A 4 -18.65 4.32 18.86
CA GLU A 4 -18.80 3.29 17.83
C GLU A 4 -17.57 3.22 16.92
N ARG A 5 -17.01 4.37 16.49
CA ARG A 5 -15.76 4.40 15.74
C ARG A 5 -14.62 3.74 16.49
N ARG A 6 -14.45 4.04 17.77
CA ARG A 6 -13.44 3.39 18.63
C ARG A 6 -13.66 1.89 18.70
N LYS A 7 -14.90 1.44 18.89
CA LYS A 7 -15.23 0.01 18.94
C LYS A 7 -14.83 -0.71 17.64
N TYR A 8 -15.09 -0.13 16.47
CA TYR A 8 -14.68 -0.72 15.19
C TYR A 8 -13.17 -0.76 15.03
N ILE A 9 -12.46 0.32 15.38
CA ILE A 9 -10.99 0.39 15.29
C ILE A 9 -10.37 -0.69 16.20
N TYR A 10 -10.80 -0.79 17.46
CA TYR A 10 -10.29 -1.81 18.38
C TYR A 10 -10.63 -3.23 17.94
N SER A 11 -11.80 -3.45 17.33
CA SER A 11 -12.21 -4.77 16.85
C SER A 11 -11.42 -5.25 15.63
N CYS A 12 -10.79 -4.35 14.89
CA CYS A 12 -9.98 -4.67 13.71
C CYS A 12 -8.48 -4.74 14.01
N TYR A 13 -8.06 -4.38 15.22
CA TYR A 13 -6.66 -4.52 15.62
C TYR A 13 -6.17 -5.97 15.42
N PRO A 14 -4.97 -6.19 14.87
CA PRO A 14 -3.89 -5.24 14.61
C PRO A 14 -3.91 -4.57 13.21
N LEU A 15 -4.98 -4.65 12.46
CA LEU A 15 -5.08 -3.95 11.18
C LEU A 15 -5.20 -2.44 11.41
N HIS A 16 -4.36 -1.66 10.74
CA HIS A 16 -4.57 -0.21 10.65
C HIS A 16 -5.96 0.09 10.02
N PRO A 17 -6.68 1.15 10.40
CA PRO A 17 -8.01 1.45 9.86
C PRO A 17 -8.05 1.51 8.32
N VAL A 18 -7.01 2.06 7.69
CA VAL A 18 -6.87 2.10 6.23
C VAL A 18 -6.68 0.68 5.68
N SER A 19 -5.90 -0.17 6.33
CA SER A 19 -5.72 -1.58 5.95
C SER A 19 -7.02 -2.37 6.06
N THR A 20 -7.80 -2.12 7.11
CA THR A 20 -9.13 -2.72 7.30
C THR A 20 -10.09 -2.34 6.16
N PHE A 21 -9.98 -1.10 5.65
CA PHE A 21 -10.78 -0.65 4.52
C PHE A 21 -10.30 -1.26 3.20
N ILE A 22 -8.98 -1.33 2.98
CA ILE A 22 -8.36 -1.80 1.72
C ILE A 22 -8.56 -3.30 1.53
N LEU A 23 -8.30 -4.11 2.55
CA LEU A 23 -8.18 -5.55 2.47
C LEU A 23 -9.40 -6.25 1.82
N PRO A 24 -10.65 -6.06 2.26
CA PRO A 24 -11.80 -6.71 1.62
C PRO A 24 -12.03 -6.23 0.18
N ARG A 25 -11.86 -4.94 -0.07
CA ARG A 25 -12.08 -4.35 -1.40
C ARG A 25 -11.04 -4.81 -2.42
N LEU A 26 -9.80 -4.94 -1.98
CA LEU A 26 -8.75 -5.48 -2.81
C LEU A 26 -8.99 -6.96 -3.10
N SER A 27 -9.41 -7.72 -2.09
CA SER A 27 -9.79 -9.13 -2.26
C SER A 27 -10.91 -9.30 -3.29
N GLU A 28 -11.93 -8.46 -3.28
CA GLU A 28 -13.02 -8.47 -4.27
C GLU A 28 -12.51 -8.11 -5.68
N ARG A 29 -11.59 -7.15 -5.78
CA ARG A 29 -11.11 -6.64 -7.08
C ARG A 29 -10.13 -7.60 -7.77
N VAL A 30 -9.24 -8.22 -7.00
CA VAL A 30 -8.10 -8.98 -7.54
C VAL A 30 -8.32 -10.49 -7.43
N ALA A 31 -8.94 -10.92 -6.37
CA ALA A 31 -9.21 -12.32 -6.13
C ALA A 31 -10.66 -12.63 -6.54
N GLN A 32 -10.84 -13.34 -7.62
CA GLN A 32 -12.15 -13.87 -8.03
C GLN A 32 -12.76 -14.88 -7.03
N ASN A 33 -12.10 -15.08 -5.86
CA ASN A 33 -12.50 -16.01 -4.83
C ASN A 33 -12.33 -15.41 -3.43
N GLU A 34 -13.35 -15.51 -2.58
CA GLU A 34 -13.37 -15.10 -1.16
C GLU A 34 -12.23 -15.70 -0.32
N ARG A 35 -11.60 -16.77 -0.80
CA ARG A 35 -10.48 -17.46 -0.12
C ARG A 35 -9.29 -16.56 0.18
N THR A 36 -9.04 -15.52 -0.61
CA THR A 36 -7.84 -14.67 -0.45
C THR A 36 -7.90 -13.85 0.84
N LEU A 37 -9.05 -13.30 1.20
CA LEU A 37 -9.25 -12.60 2.47
C LEU A 37 -9.10 -13.57 3.65
N PHE A 38 -9.78 -14.72 3.60
CA PHE A 38 -9.68 -15.74 4.66
C PHE A 38 -8.27 -16.31 4.78
N THR A 39 -7.59 -16.51 3.67
CA THR A 39 -6.19 -16.97 3.66
C THR A 39 -5.26 -15.96 4.33
N PHE A 40 -5.42 -14.66 4.05
CA PHE A 40 -4.68 -13.61 4.74
C PHE A 40 -4.89 -13.65 6.26
N LEU A 41 -6.13 -13.86 6.70
CA LEU A 41 -6.49 -13.84 8.12
C LEU A 41 -6.11 -15.12 8.89
N SER A 42 -5.97 -16.26 8.21
CA SER A 42 -5.88 -17.56 8.89
C SER A 42 -4.70 -18.44 8.49
N ALA A 43 -4.10 -18.24 7.31
CA ALA A 43 -3.02 -19.11 6.85
C ALA A 43 -1.64 -18.64 7.31
N ASN A 44 -0.78 -19.61 7.66
CA ASN A 44 0.63 -19.32 7.84
C ASN A 44 1.29 -19.07 6.48
N GLY A 45 1.89 -17.90 6.32
CA GLY A 45 2.54 -17.48 5.09
C GLY A 45 3.22 -16.13 5.27
N THR A 46 3.97 -15.70 4.29
CA THR A 46 4.58 -14.36 4.30
C THR A 46 3.49 -13.29 4.21
N SER A 47 3.66 -12.21 4.99
CA SER A 47 2.76 -11.03 4.99
C SER A 47 1.30 -11.35 5.35
N THR A 48 1.03 -12.41 6.14
CA THR A 48 -0.30 -12.76 6.64
C THR A 48 -0.49 -12.29 8.08
N LEU A 49 -1.75 -12.26 8.56
CA LEU A 49 -2.05 -11.92 9.95
C LEU A 49 -1.37 -12.88 10.95
N PRO A 50 -1.40 -14.22 10.78
CA PRO A 50 -0.67 -15.11 11.69
C PRO A 50 0.85 -14.89 11.69
N SER A 51 1.45 -14.57 10.54
CA SER A 51 2.87 -14.25 10.44
C SER A 51 3.19 -12.96 11.22
N PHE A 52 2.38 -11.93 11.08
CA PHE A 52 2.51 -10.69 11.85
C PHE A 52 2.40 -10.97 13.37
N LEU A 53 1.39 -11.71 13.78
CA LEU A 53 1.19 -12.03 15.19
C LEU A 53 2.32 -12.89 15.78
N SER A 54 2.95 -13.74 14.99
CA SER A 54 4.09 -14.56 15.44
C SER A 54 5.37 -13.75 15.67
N SER A 55 5.51 -12.61 15.00
CA SER A 55 6.63 -11.68 15.16
C SER A 55 6.30 -10.50 16.08
N TYR A 56 5.09 -10.45 16.60
CA TYR A 56 4.60 -9.35 17.44
C TYR A 56 5.30 -9.36 18.82
N ALA A 57 5.86 -8.23 19.21
CA ALA A 57 6.40 -8.02 20.53
C ALA A 57 5.39 -7.26 21.41
N ASP A 58 5.10 -7.77 22.60
CA ASP A 58 4.10 -7.20 23.53
C ASP A 58 4.39 -5.74 23.96
N GLU A 59 5.62 -5.26 23.72
CA GLU A 59 6.06 -3.92 24.09
C GLU A 59 5.73 -2.84 23.03
N THR A 60 5.35 -3.24 21.83
CA THR A 60 5.05 -2.34 20.72
C THR A 60 3.59 -2.49 20.27
N PHE A 61 2.90 -1.38 20.03
CA PHE A 61 1.56 -1.40 19.44
C PHE A 61 1.65 -1.37 17.92
N ASP A 62 2.36 -2.36 17.35
CA ASP A 62 2.50 -2.44 15.90
C ASP A 62 1.16 -2.73 15.22
N VAL A 63 0.98 -2.18 14.04
CA VAL A 63 -0.22 -2.38 13.23
C VAL A 63 0.15 -2.83 11.82
N ILE A 64 -0.71 -3.63 11.22
CA ILE A 64 -0.59 -4.03 9.82
C ILE A 64 -0.98 -2.84 8.96
N THR A 65 0.00 -2.18 8.38
CA THR A 65 -0.14 -1.07 7.43
C THR A 65 -0.40 -1.57 6.00
N PRO A 66 -0.87 -0.72 5.07
CA PRO A 66 -1.23 -1.15 3.72
C PRO A 66 -0.08 -1.79 2.92
N ASP A 67 1.17 -1.44 3.17
CA ASP A 67 2.33 -2.04 2.52
C ASP A 67 2.43 -3.56 2.75
N VAL A 68 2.06 -4.04 3.94
CA VAL A 68 1.99 -5.49 4.24
C VAL A 68 0.91 -6.17 3.40
N ILE A 69 -0.22 -5.49 3.19
CA ILE A 69 -1.28 -5.99 2.30
C ILE A 69 -0.81 -6.02 0.85
N TYR A 70 -0.05 -5.00 0.40
CA TYR A 70 0.57 -5.01 -0.92
C TYR A 70 1.43 -6.26 -1.11
N ASP A 71 2.33 -6.55 -0.18
CA ASP A 71 3.24 -7.70 -0.25
C ASP A 71 2.47 -9.04 -0.29
N TYR A 72 1.36 -9.13 0.42
CA TYR A 72 0.51 -10.31 0.37
C TYR A 72 -0.17 -10.51 -0.99
N PHE A 73 -0.65 -9.42 -1.61
CA PHE A 73 -1.37 -9.47 -2.90
C PHE A 73 -0.44 -9.39 -4.12
N GLU A 74 0.82 -9.03 -3.96
CA GLU A 74 1.79 -8.86 -5.06
C GLU A 74 1.80 -10.04 -6.05
N PRO A 75 1.81 -11.31 -5.61
CA PRO A 75 1.78 -12.44 -6.55
C PRO A 75 0.53 -12.50 -7.43
N LEU A 76 -0.58 -11.89 -7.00
CA LEU A 76 -1.81 -11.79 -7.77
C LEU A 76 -1.74 -10.63 -8.77
N PHE A 77 -1.18 -9.49 -8.38
CA PHE A 77 -0.95 -8.36 -9.28
C PHE A 77 -0.05 -8.76 -10.45
N ARG A 78 0.99 -9.53 -10.17
CA ARG A 78 1.92 -10.07 -11.18
C ARG A 78 1.23 -10.96 -12.20
N LYS A 79 0.24 -11.74 -11.79
CA LYS A 79 -0.51 -12.66 -12.65
C LYS A 79 -1.62 -11.99 -13.44
N ASP A 80 -2.11 -10.84 -12.99
CA ASP A 80 -3.22 -10.13 -13.64
C ASP A 80 -2.71 -9.21 -14.75
N VAL A 81 -2.40 -9.81 -15.89
CA VAL A 81 -2.00 -9.08 -17.12
C VAL A 81 -3.20 -8.54 -17.91
N THR A 82 -4.43 -8.79 -17.47
CA THR A 82 -5.66 -8.47 -18.23
C THR A 82 -6.31 -7.16 -17.78
N SER A 83 -6.10 -6.75 -16.55
CA SER A 83 -6.67 -5.53 -15.97
C SER A 83 -5.75 -4.33 -16.21
N GLY A 84 -5.78 -3.72 -17.39
CA GLY A 84 -4.86 -2.68 -17.85
C GLY A 84 -4.39 -1.69 -16.78
N SER A 85 -5.30 -0.97 -16.10
CA SER A 85 -4.92 0.06 -15.11
C SER A 85 -4.28 -0.50 -13.84
N LEU A 86 -4.70 -1.69 -13.39
CA LEU A 86 -4.11 -2.37 -12.23
C LEU A 86 -2.70 -2.83 -12.59
N HIS A 87 -2.55 -3.51 -13.73
CA HIS A 87 -1.26 -4.00 -14.19
C HIS A 87 -0.25 -2.87 -14.42
N ASP A 88 -0.68 -1.78 -15.07
CA ASP A 88 0.17 -0.61 -15.29
C ASP A 88 0.64 0.01 -13.96
N THR A 89 -0.26 0.12 -12.97
CA THR A 89 0.09 0.61 -11.63
C THR A 89 1.07 -0.34 -10.93
N TYR A 90 0.87 -1.64 -11.05
CA TYR A 90 1.75 -2.67 -10.48
C TYR A 90 3.17 -2.58 -11.10
N ILE A 91 3.26 -2.58 -12.44
CA ILE A 91 4.57 -2.49 -13.13
C ILE A 91 5.32 -1.22 -12.73
N LEU A 92 4.63 -0.08 -12.71
CA LEU A 92 5.23 1.18 -12.28
C LEU A 92 5.74 1.10 -10.84
N THR A 93 4.98 0.48 -9.96
CA THR A 93 5.37 0.26 -8.56
C THR A 93 6.62 -0.58 -8.48
N GLU A 94 6.70 -1.70 -9.18
CA GLU A 94 7.87 -2.59 -9.17
C GLU A 94 9.13 -1.91 -9.73
N ILE A 95 8.98 -1.09 -10.77
CA ILE A 95 10.09 -0.29 -11.31
C ILE A 95 10.66 0.66 -10.23
N ILE A 96 9.80 1.32 -9.46
CA ILE A 96 10.23 2.21 -8.38
C ILE A 96 10.84 1.41 -7.23
N LEU A 97 10.19 0.33 -6.80
CA LEU A 97 10.67 -0.52 -5.70
C LEU A 97 12.03 -1.15 -6.00
N SER A 98 12.32 -1.46 -7.25
CA SER A 98 13.64 -2.00 -7.66
C SER A 98 14.81 -1.04 -7.40
N LYS A 99 14.54 0.25 -7.17
CA LYS A 99 15.52 1.31 -6.92
C LYS A 99 15.60 1.72 -5.44
N LEU A 100 14.73 1.18 -4.60
CA LEU A 100 14.63 1.49 -3.18
C LEU A 100 15.08 0.30 -2.32
N ASP A 101 15.52 0.58 -1.10
CA ASP A 101 15.67 -0.47 -0.10
C ASP A 101 14.26 -1.00 0.24
N SER A 102 14.08 -2.32 0.14
CA SER A 102 12.79 -2.98 0.33
C SER A 102 12.19 -2.79 1.73
N THR A 103 13.01 -2.47 2.72
CA THR A 103 12.63 -2.26 4.12
C THR A 103 12.43 -0.79 4.46
N SER A 104 12.79 0.12 3.56
CA SER A 104 12.71 1.57 3.77
C SER A 104 11.28 2.08 3.92
N LEU A 105 11.12 3.22 4.58
CA LEU A 105 9.82 3.90 4.68
C LEU A 105 9.32 4.36 3.31
N GLU A 106 10.23 4.76 2.43
CA GLU A 106 9.96 5.12 1.04
C GLU A 106 9.29 3.96 0.29
N ALA A 107 9.80 2.75 0.41
CA ALA A 107 9.21 1.56 -0.21
C ALA A 107 7.81 1.27 0.34
N LYS A 108 7.60 1.40 1.65
CA LYS A 108 6.27 1.24 2.29
C LYS A 108 5.27 2.28 1.79
N ILE A 109 5.70 3.53 1.64
CA ILE A 109 4.88 4.62 1.10
C ILE A 109 4.50 4.35 -0.36
N VAL A 110 5.44 3.91 -1.20
CA VAL A 110 5.20 3.56 -2.60
C VAL A 110 4.17 2.43 -2.72
N LYS A 111 4.30 1.35 -1.95
CA LYS A 111 3.33 0.25 -1.89
C LYS A 111 1.94 0.74 -1.46
N THR A 112 1.88 1.60 -0.46
CA THR A 112 0.62 2.19 0.03
C THR A 112 -0.06 3.05 -1.03
N LEU A 113 0.68 3.93 -1.69
CA LEU A 113 0.16 4.74 -2.80
C LEU A 113 -0.33 3.86 -3.94
N SER A 114 0.41 2.81 -4.30
CA SER A 114 -0.01 1.83 -5.31
C SER A 114 -1.39 1.25 -5.00
N LEU A 115 -1.62 0.78 -3.78
CA LEU A 115 -2.92 0.24 -3.37
C LEU A 115 -4.05 1.27 -3.44
N ILE A 116 -3.79 2.52 -3.03
CA ILE A 116 -4.78 3.59 -3.13
C ILE A 116 -5.18 3.84 -4.60
N TYR A 117 -4.19 3.82 -5.51
CA TYR A 117 -4.45 3.97 -6.95
C TYR A 117 -5.07 2.73 -7.58
N ILE A 118 -4.71 1.53 -7.15
CA ILE A 118 -5.37 0.30 -7.59
C ILE A 118 -6.85 0.32 -7.20
N LEU A 119 -7.21 0.76 -6.00
CA LEU A 119 -8.60 0.80 -5.56
C LEU A 119 -9.42 1.95 -6.15
N GLU A 120 -8.79 3.08 -6.50
CA GLU A 120 -9.41 4.27 -7.08
C GLU A 120 -10.55 4.88 -6.23
N GLN A 121 -10.56 4.62 -4.91
CA GLN A 121 -11.60 5.14 -4.00
C GLN A 121 -11.12 6.41 -3.27
N PHE A 122 -10.76 7.43 -4.03
CA PHE A 122 -10.18 8.68 -3.52
C PHE A 122 -11.11 9.51 -2.64
N GLU A 123 -12.41 9.24 -2.67
CA GLU A 123 -13.38 9.84 -1.76
C GLU A 123 -13.21 9.33 -0.32
N LYS A 124 -12.71 8.12 -0.15
CA LYS A 124 -12.53 7.42 1.12
C LYS A 124 -11.11 7.49 1.63
N ILE A 125 -10.13 7.28 0.75
CA ILE A 125 -8.70 7.35 1.08
C ILE A 125 -8.04 8.28 0.07
N LYS A 126 -7.64 9.45 0.54
CA LYS A 126 -6.97 10.45 -0.31
C LYS A 126 -5.46 10.21 -0.31
N PRO A 127 -4.80 10.13 -1.47
CA PRO A 127 -3.34 9.96 -1.53
C PRO A 127 -2.62 11.29 -1.20
N THR A 128 -2.77 11.77 0.02
CA THR A 128 -2.17 13.03 0.50
C THR A 128 -1.06 12.76 1.51
N LYS A 129 -0.16 13.74 1.68
CA LYS A 129 0.86 13.67 2.74
C LYS A 129 0.25 13.41 4.12
N GLY A 130 -0.87 14.06 4.44
CA GLY A 130 -1.55 13.90 5.71
C GLY A 130 -2.09 12.48 5.93
N GLU A 131 -2.64 11.86 4.89
CA GLU A 131 -3.11 10.47 4.96
C GLU A 131 -1.93 9.51 5.15
N ILE A 132 -0.85 9.66 4.36
CA ILE A 132 0.36 8.86 4.51
C ILE A 132 0.97 9.04 5.91
N ALA A 133 1.04 10.27 6.41
CA ALA A 133 1.51 10.54 7.77
C ALA A 133 0.66 9.84 8.83
N SER A 134 -0.67 9.85 8.69
CA SER A 134 -1.59 9.15 9.59
C SER A 134 -1.36 7.64 9.59
N ILE A 135 -1.10 7.04 8.43
CA ILE A 135 -0.89 5.59 8.29
C ILE A 135 0.37 5.14 9.02
N PHE A 136 1.45 5.89 8.92
CA PHE A 136 2.77 5.49 9.43
C PHE A 136 3.14 6.12 10.79
N SER A 137 2.28 6.99 11.36
CA SER A 137 2.54 7.72 12.61
C SER A 137 2.72 6.83 13.83
N ASN A 138 2.34 5.56 13.76
CA ASN A 138 2.50 4.63 14.88
C ASN A 138 3.97 4.27 15.14
N ASN A 139 4.77 4.14 14.07
CA ASN A 139 6.14 3.65 14.13
C ASN A 139 7.18 4.66 13.63
N HIS A 140 6.74 5.80 13.10
CA HIS A 140 7.61 6.83 12.53
C HIS A 140 7.19 8.22 12.97
N SER A 141 8.16 9.07 13.21
CA SER A 141 7.92 10.49 13.51
C SER A 141 7.40 11.26 12.28
N PRO A 142 6.70 12.37 12.48
CA PRO A 142 6.26 13.22 11.38
C PRO A 142 7.42 13.71 10.51
N GLU A 143 8.59 13.93 11.10
CA GLU A 143 9.81 14.36 10.43
C GLU A 143 10.33 13.27 9.49
N GLU A 144 10.44 12.03 9.97
CA GLU A 144 10.86 10.87 9.14
C GLU A 144 9.92 10.65 7.96
N ILE A 145 8.60 10.71 8.19
CA ILE A 145 7.61 10.53 7.13
C ILE A 145 7.72 11.67 6.10
N ASN A 146 7.87 12.91 6.54
CA ASN A 146 8.04 14.02 5.63
C ASN A 146 9.34 13.93 4.82
N GLN A 147 10.45 13.50 5.44
CA GLN A 147 11.71 13.27 4.75
C GLN A 147 11.59 12.18 3.69
N ALA A 148 10.96 11.05 4.01
CA ALA A 148 10.74 9.96 3.06
C ALA A 148 9.88 10.41 1.87
N ILE A 149 8.78 11.15 2.10
CA ILE A 149 7.96 11.69 1.02
C ILE A 149 8.77 12.70 0.19
N GLN A 150 9.57 13.54 0.81
CA GLN A 150 10.37 14.54 0.12
C GLN A 150 11.45 13.87 -0.74
N SER A 151 12.13 12.84 -0.23
CA SER A 151 13.08 12.00 -0.96
C SER A 151 12.44 11.41 -2.23
N LEU A 152 11.25 10.80 -2.09
CA LEU A 152 10.51 10.24 -3.23
C LEU A 152 10.15 11.30 -4.30
N ILE A 153 9.91 12.55 -3.88
CA ILE A 153 9.62 13.65 -4.81
C ILE A 153 10.89 14.15 -5.49
N GLU A 154 11.99 14.27 -4.77
CA GLU A 154 13.29 14.72 -5.30
C GLU A 154 13.87 13.71 -6.30
N GLU A 155 13.73 12.42 -6.01
CA GLU A 155 14.09 11.32 -6.94
C GLU A 155 13.07 11.14 -8.08
N GLU A 156 12.06 11.97 -8.12
CA GLU A 156 11.00 11.94 -9.15
C GLU A 156 10.21 10.61 -9.21
N TYR A 157 10.17 9.81 -8.16
CA TYR A 157 9.34 8.61 -8.08
C TYR A 157 7.87 8.94 -7.76
N VAL A 158 7.66 10.07 -7.07
CA VAL A 158 6.34 10.58 -6.69
C VAL A 158 6.22 12.04 -7.11
N ILE A 159 5.05 12.42 -7.62
CA ILE A 159 4.73 13.79 -7.98
C ILE A 159 3.38 14.20 -7.40
N TYR A 160 3.12 15.51 -7.35
CA TYR A 160 1.77 16.02 -7.14
C TYR A 160 0.95 15.94 -8.43
N LEU A 161 -0.18 15.24 -8.40
CA LEU A 161 -1.07 15.09 -9.55
C LEU A 161 -1.65 16.45 -9.98
N LYS A 162 -2.10 17.23 -9.00
CA LYS A 162 -2.58 18.61 -9.18
C LYS A 162 -2.22 19.43 -7.95
N ARG A 163 -1.74 20.65 -8.15
CA ARG A 163 -1.44 21.55 -7.02
C ARG A 163 -2.65 21.86 -6.14
N SER A 164 -3.86 21.80 -6.71
CA SER A 164 -5.11 22.14 -6.01
C SER A 164 -5.59 21.07 -5.03
N ASN A 165 -5.25 19.80 -5.21
CA ASN A 165 -5.71 18.72 -4.33
C ASN A 165 -4.60 18.07 -3.49
N ASN A 166 -3.34 18.44 -3.72
CA ASN A 166 -2.17 17.89 -3.04
C ASN A 166 -2.07 16.35 -3.06
N TYR A 167 -2.65 15.71 -4.10
CA TYR A 167 -2.58 14.26 -4.27
C TYR A 167 -1.20 13.86 -4.76
N LEU A 168 -0.60 12.93 -4.05
CA LEU A 168 0.64 12.26 -4.44
C LEU A 168 0.31 11.16 -5.45
N ARG A 169 1.12 11.03 -6.49
CA ARG A 169 1.00 9.99 -7.50
C ARG A 169 2.37 9.44 -7.85
N LEU A 170 2.45 8.14 -8.10
CA LEU A 170 3.64 7.53 -8.68
C LEU A 170 3.88 8.11 -10.08
N LYS A 171 5.12 8.51 -10.36
CA LYS A 171 5.50 9.12 -11.63
C LYS A 171 6.01 8.05 -12.58
N GLU A 172 5.45 8.02 -13.77
CA GLU A 172 6.04 7.27 -14.88
C GLU A 172 7.41 7.87 -15.21
N THR A 173 8.47 7.09 -15.06
CA THR A 173 9.82 7.52 -15.43
C THR A 173 9.90 7.63 -16.95
N SER A 174 10.05 8.84 -17.46
CA SER A 174 10.27 9.11 -18.87
C SER A 174 11.51 8.37 -19.36
N GLY A 175 11.33 7.31 -20.14
CA GLY A 175 12.42 6.52 -20.72
C GLY A 175 12.25 5.01 -20.65
N VAL A 176 11.28 4.52 -19.88
CA VAL A 176 10.91 3.10 -19.92
C VAL A 176 9.58 2.98 -20.64
N ASP A 177 9.62 2.53 -21.89
CA ASP A 177 8.41 2.10 -22.58
C ASP A 177 7.91 0.83 -21.90
N ILE A 178 6.93 1.00 -21.01
CA ILE A 178 6.29 -0.10 -20.24
C ILE A 178 5.88 -1.23 -21.19
N ARG A 179 5.51 -0.88 -22.43
CA ARG A 179 5.13 -1.84 -23.47
C ARG A 179 6.32 -2.68 -23.98
N GLN A 180 7.54 -2.16 -23.95
CA GLN A 180 8.73 -2.92 -24.33
C GLN A 180 9.17 -3.91 -23.24
N GLN A 181 8.98 -3.60 -21.98
CA GLN A 181 9.28 -4.57 -20.90
C GLN A 181 8.28 -5.73 -20.83
N ILE A 182 7.01 -5.50 -21.16
CA ILE A 182 5.97 -6.55 -21.23
C ILE A 182 6.24 -7.51 -22.39
N SER A 183 6.85 -7.05 -23.48
CA SER A 183 7.17 -7.93 -24.65
C SER A 183 8.44 -8.78 -24.46
N ASN A 184 9.22 -8.52 -23.42
CA ASN A 184 10.49 -9.22 -23.14
C ASN A 184 10.43 -10.14 -21.91
N ALA A 185 9.27 -10.28 -21.27
CA ALA A 185 8.99 -11.18 -20.14
C ALA A 185 8.11 -12.35 -20.56
#